data_4786e8a804b0dbaa38f3229536a22221
#
_entry.id   4786e8a804b0dbaa38f3229536a22221
#
_cell.length_a   1.000
_cell.length_b   1.000
_cell.length_c   1.000
_cell.angle_alpha   90.00
_cell.angle_beta   90.00
_cell.angle_gamma   90.00
#
_symmetry.space_group_name_H-M   'P 1'
#
loop_
_entity.id
_entity.type
_entity.pdbx_description
1 polymer ?
#
loop_
_entity_poly.entity_id
_entity_poly.type
_entity_poly.pdbx_seq_one_letter_code
_entity_poly.pdbx_strand_id
1 'polypeptide(L)'
;RQMCIRDSAELPTGDYTVTEFSTLSDYTIKSENPVKITVARNQTATATFVNERDTGTGKVIKVWKQFDTMTAAEQAEIEKNVYFTVTDSNGAYLKVKESNGSYIYCGTQKTETKFALKNGEFVIAELPTGKYTITEINNAEGYLPKTQVKTIMVTKDATASAEFVNKVIVGNVTLTKVDEDYPENKLTGAIFTVYKSDKKTVVGTLKETETGVYSLEGLVYGEYYIQETKAPEYFVRDVNFYYFQIVNDGETVEVSNDELGKGTFINSPQKGEIKIVKTSYDNKVEGIHFEVTGKTYTGQTFKKTYTTDKNGIIRINDLRAGEYTIHEVKDSASAGYLLPEDKQLTIDRDGAMLVAKMHNDKIPDNPPTGAGEDGFMQTAVIIISTVMMSAAVVLAFPLSKRKRKR
;
A
#
# COMPACT_ATOMS: atom_id res chain seq x y z
N ARG A 1 -22.00 -46.76 -31.75
CA ARG A 1 -23.00 -47.76 -32.17
C ARG A 1 -22.41 -49.13 -31.90
N GLN A 2 -22.94 -49.87 -30.92
CA GLN A 2 -22.62 -51.26 -30.72
C GLN A 2 -23.86 -52.06 -31.09
N MET A 3 -23.77 -52.79 -32.17
CA MET A 3 -24.83 -53.68 -32.66
C MET A 3 -24.52 -55.09 -32.12
N CYS A 4 -25.32 -55.55 -31.17
CA CYS A 4 -25.27 -56.96 -30.79
C CYS A 4 -26.18 -57.75 -31.74
N ILE A 5 -25.63 -58.43 -32.71
CA ILE A 5 -26.35 -59.38 -33.56
C ILE A 5 -26.28 -60.76 -32.91
N ARG A 6 -27.41 -61.28 -32.49
CA ARG A 6 -27.57 -62.70 -32.19
C ARG A 6 -28.40 -63.32 -33.29
N ASP A 7 -27.82 -64.24 -34.00
CA ASP A 7 -28.51 -65.00 -35.03
C ASP A 7 -29.25 -66.22 -34.41
N SER A 8 -30.51 -66.30 -34.74
CA SER A 8 -31.26 -67.55 -34.48
C SER A 8 -31.46 -68.25 -35.81
N ALA A 9 -30.81 -69.41 -35.98
CA ALA A 9 -31.00 -70.28 -37.18
C ALA A 9 -32.27 -71.11 -37.05
N GLU A 10 -32.92 -71.38 -38.18
CA GLU A 10 -34.01 -72.38 -38.30
C GLU A 10 -35.30 -71.97 -37.49
N LEU A 11 -35.69 -70.75 -37.50
CA LEU A 11 -37.00 -70.33 -36.95
C LEU A 11 -38.11 -70.80 -37.92
N PRO A 12 -39.23 -71.41 -37.44
CA PRO A 12 -40.42 -71.60 -38.25
C PRO A 12 -40.92 -70.37 -38.92
N THR A 13 -41.60 -70.50 -40.06
CA THR A 13 -42.29 -69.34 -40.69
C THR A 13 -43.37 -68.85 -39.76
N GLY A 14 -43.49 -67.51 -39.61
CA GLY A 14 -44.49 -66.92 -38.74
C GLY A 14 -44.05 -65.55 -38.24
N ASP A 15 -44.91 -64.94 -37.42
CA ASP A 15 -44.69 -63.62 -36.79
C ASP A 15 -43.95 -63.75 -35.42
N TYR A 16 -42.94 -62.97 -35.25
CA TYR A 16 -42.12 -62.92 -34.02
C TYR A 16 -42.04 -61.52 -33.45
N THR A 17 -41.92 -61.47 -32.17
CA THR A 17 -41.66 -60.25 -31.42
C THR A 17 -40.26 -60.37 -30.82
N VAL A 18 -39.38 -59.42 -31.20
CA VAL A 18 -38.01 -59.33 -30.65
C VAL A 18 -37.95 -58.15 -29.70
N THR A 19 -37.49 -58.42 -28.48
CA THR A 19 -37.38 -57.41 -27.39
C THR A 19 -35.94 -57.29 -26.95
N GLU A 20 -35.41 -56.05 -26.92
CA GLU A 20 -34.18 -55.75 -26.21
C GLU A 20 -34.49 -55.51 -24.74
N PHE A 21 -33.98 -56.35 -23.82
CA PHE A 21 -34.29 -56.29 -22.39
C PHE A 21 -33.35 -55.34 -21.62
N SER A 22 -32.14 -55.11 -22.13
CA SER A 22 -31.16 -54.21 -21.50
C SER A 22 -30.19 -53.64 -22.53
N THR A 23 -29.81 -52.41 -22.33
CA THR A 23 -28.71 -51.75 -23.06
C THR A 23 -27.49 -51.62 -22.15
N LEU A 24 -26.37 -51.11 -22.64
CA LEU A 24 -25.25 -50.69 -21.82
C LEU A 24 -25.67 -49.58 -20.86
N SER A 25 -24.99 -49.48 -19.71
CA SER A 25 -25.36 -48.56 -18.62
C SER A 25 -25.52 -47.12 -19.05
N ASP A 26 -24.79 -46.71 -20.11
CA ASP A 26 -24.76 -45.31 -20.57
C ASP A 26 -25.54 -45.10 -21.88
N TYR A 27 -26.50 -46.01 -22.18
CA TYR A 27 -27.29 -45.96 -23.39
C TYR A 27 -28.78 -46.13 -23.11
N THR A 28 -29.59 -45.48 -23.90
CA THR A 28 -31.05 -45.60 -23.88
C THR A 28 -31.54 -46.15 -25.22
N ILE A 29 -32.48 -47.06 -25.17
CA ILE A 29 -33.13 -47.60 -26.38
C ILE A 29 -33.97 -46.49 -27.00
N LYS A 30 -33.72 -46.14 -28.26
CA LYS A 30 -34.42 -45.06 -29.00
C LYS A 30 -35.30 -45.60 -30.11
N SER A 31 -35.08 -46.86 -30.54
CA SER A 31 -35.95 -47.52 -31.50
C SER A 31 -37.23 -48.05 -30.86
N GLU A 32 -38.17 -48.43 -31.67
CA GLU A 32 -39.32 -49.23 -31.24
C GLU A 32 -38.82 -50.48 -30.52
N ASN A 33 -39.37 -50.81 -29.36
CA ASN A 33 -39.05 -51.97 -28.55
C ASN A 33 -40.29 -52.43 -27.80
N PRO A 34 -40.84 -53.58 -28.10
CA PRO A 34 -40.36 -54.62 -29.00
C PRO A 34 -40.57 -54.34 -30.53
N VAL A 35 -39.73 -54.94 -31.37
CA VAL A 35 -39.84 -54.94 -32.84
C VAL A 35 -40.53 -56.20 -33.31
N LYS A 36 -41.55 -56.05 -34.19
CA LYS A 36 -42.23 -57.20 -34.82
C LYS A 36 -41.56 -57.48 -36.15
N ILE A 37 -41.29 -58.78 -36.40
CA ILE A 37 -40.73 -59.33 -37.67
C ILE A 37 -41.52 -60.53 -38.12
N THR A 38 -41.60 -60.71 -39.44
CA THR A 38 -42.23 -61.86 -40.05
C THR A 38 -41.14 -62.71 -40.70
N VAL A 39 -40.98 -63.96 -40.27
CA VAL A 39 -40.04 -64.96 -40.90
C VAL A 39 -40.74 -65.69 -42.01
N ALA A 40 -40.33 -65.47 -43.26
CA ALA A 40 -40.83 -66.17 -44.44
C ALA A 40 -39.90 -67.38 -44.79
N ARG A 41 -40.40 -68.36 -45.54
CA ARG A 41 -39.65 -69.57 -45.93
C ARG A 41 -38.37 -69.20 -46.65
N ASN A 42 -37.23 -69.71 -46.15
CA ASN A 42 -35.89 -69.52 -46.71
C ASN A 42 -35.47 -68.04 -46.78
N GLN A 43 -36.02 -67.16 -45.90
CA GLN A 43 -35.67 -65.79 -45.83
C GLN A 43 -35.17 -65.43 -44.41
N THR A 44 -34.29 -64.42 -44.34
CA THR A 44 -33.84 -63.88 -43.09
C THR A 44 -34.70 -62.65 -42.77
N ALA A 45 -35.30 -62.59 -41.59
CA ALA A 45 -35.94 -61.41 -41.05
C ALA A 45 -35.02 -60.71 -40.04
N THR A 46 -34.93 -59.38 -40.06
CA THR A 46 -34.04 -58.61 -39.24
C THR A 46 -34.84 -57.63 -38.33
N ALA A 47 -34.56 -57.70 -37.06
CA ALA A 47 -34.97 -56.64 -36.10
C ALA A 47 -33.79 -55.71 -35.84
N THR A 48 -33.98 -54.41 -35.94
CA THR A 48 -32.93 -53.42 -35.68
C THR A 48 -33.32 -52.62 -34.45
N PHE A 49 -32.40 -52.54 -33.50
CA PHE A 49 -32.51 -51.71 -32.33
C PHE A 49 -31.46 -50.58 -32.41
N VAL A 50 -31.87 -49.36 -32.07
CA VAL A 50 -31.00 -48.19 -32.01
C VAL A 50 -30.88 -47.76 -30.57
N ASN A 51 -29.66 -47.83 -30.04
CA ASN A 51 -29.32 -47.34 -28.73
C ASN A 51 -28.54 -46.05 -28.88
N GLU A 52 -28.99 -45.03 -28.22
CA GLU A 52 -28.34 -43.73 -28.18
C GLU A 52 -27.60 -43.56 -26.85
N ARG A 53 -26.40 -43.04 -26.93
CA ARG A 53 -25.60 -42.76 -25.73
C ARG A 53 -26.23 -41.65 -24.91
N ASP A 54 -26.34 -41.87 -23.60
CA ASP A 54 -26.85 -40.85 -22.68
C ASP A 54 -25.88 -39.67 -22.58
N THR A 55 -26.43 -38.44 -22.60
CA THR A 55 -25.67 -37.22 -22.53
C THR A 55 -26.29 -36.26 -21.51
N GLY A 56 -25.47 -35.34 -21.08
CA GLY A 56 -25.87 -34.21 -20.26
C GLY A 56 -25.09 -32.96 -20.66
N THR A 57 -24.98 -31.99 -19.76
CA THR A 57 -24.32 -30.73 -19.98
C THR A 57 -23.24 -30.52 -18.93
N GLY A 58 -22.05 -30.07 -19.36
CA GLY A 58 -21.00 -29.57 -18.49
C GLY A 58 -21.00 -28.04 -18.48
N LYS A 59 -20.95 -27.41 -17.32
CA LYS A 59 -20.89 -25.96 -17.16
C LYS A 59 -19.71 -25.56 -16.30
N VAL A 60 -18.95 -24.55 -16.74
CA VAL A 60 -17.90 -23.92 -15.95
C VAL A 60 -18.34 -22.49 -15.64
N ILE A 61 -18.20 -22.11 -14.39
CA ILE A 61 -18.50 -20.78 -13.88
C ILE A 61 -17.19 -20.20 -13.32
N LYS A 62 -16.84 -18.98 -13.75
CA LYS A 62 -15.69 -18.24 -13.28
C LYS A 62 -16.12 -17.15 -12.31
N VAL A 63 -15.52 -17.11 -11.12
CA VAL A 63 -15.76 -16.10 -10.10
C VAL A 63 -14.45 -15.37 -9.80
N TRP A 64 -14.50 -14.05 -9.86
CA TRP A 64 -13.43 -13.16 -9.48
C TRP A 64 -13.75 -12.56 -8.11
N LYS A 65 -12.90 -12.77 -7.10
CA LYS A 65 -13.07 -12.15 -5.77
C LYS A 65 -12.33 -10.82 -5.70
N GLN A 66 -12.91 -9.87 -4.96
CA GLN A 66 -12.44 -8.51 -4.71
C GLN A 66 -12.62 -7.52 -5.88
N PHE A 67 -13.66 -7.74 -6.70
CA PHE A 67 -13.99 -6.86 -7.81
C PHE A 67 -15.42 -6.31 -7.77
N ASP A 68 -15.91 -5.91 -6.64
CA ASP A 68 -17.24 -5.27 -6.52
C ASP A 68 -17.36 -3.98 -7.35
N THR A 69 -16.24 -3.49 -7.86
CA THR A 69 -16.16 -2.28 -8.69
C THR A 69 -15.73 -2.51 -10.13
N MET A 70 -15.43 -3.77 -10.53
CA MET A 70 -14.99 -4.07 -11.89
C MET A 70 -16.16 -3.99 -12.88
N THR A 71 -15.94 -3.28 -13.98
CA THR A 71 -16.91 -3.25 -15.08
C THR A 71 -16.87 -4.56 -15.88
N ALA A 72 -17.96 -4.88 -16.58
CA ALA A 72 -18.01 -6.05 -17.46
C ALA A 72 -16.94 -6.01 -18.57
N ALA A 73 -16.54 -4.82 -19.01
CA ALA A 73 -15.49 -4.66 -20.02
C ALA A 73 -14.11 -5.01 -19.46
N GLU A 74 -13.79 -4.58 -18.24
CA GLU A 74 -12.54 -4.92 -17.55
C GLU A 74 -12.47 -6.42 -17.25
N GLN A 75 -13.56 -7.02 -16.79
CA GLN A 75 -13.64 -8.46 -16.58
C GLN A 75 -13.37 -9.23 -17.88
N ALA A 76 -14.02 -8.84 -18.97
CA ALA A 76 -13.84 -9.47 -20.27
C ALA A 76 -12.39 -9.37 -20.79
N GLU A 77 -11.68 -8.27 -20.48
CA GLU A 77 -10.27 -8.12 -20.85
C GLU A 77 -9.36 -9.07 -20.07
N ILE A 78 -9.61 -9.24 -18.77
CA ILE A 78 -8.88 -10.18 -17.91
C ILE A 78 -9.16 -11.63 -18.36
N GLU A 79 -10.41 -11.97 -18.69
CA GLU A 79 -10.82 -13.30 -19.10
C GLU A 79 -10.16 -13.77 -20.40
N LYS A 80 -9.69 -12.88 -21.26
CA LYS A 80 -8.89 -13.24 -22.46
C LYS A 80 -7.57 -13.98 -22.12
N ASN A 81 -7.08 -13.78 -20.92
CA ASN A 81 -5.83 -14.40 -20.42
C ASN A 81 -6.09 -15.69 -19.65
N VAL A 82 -7.34 -16.17 -19.60
CA VAL A 82 -7.74 -17.38 -18.90
C VAL A 82 -8.36 -18.35 -19.87
N TYR A 83 -7.93 -19.60 -19.83
CA TYR A 83 -8.55 -20.65 -20.59
C TYR A 83 -8.67 -21.93 -19.76
N PHE A 84 -9.51 -22.83 -20.23
CA PHE A 84 -9.74 -24.11 -19.59
C PHE A 84 -9.44 -25.25 -20.56
N THR A 85 -9.04 -26.38 -20.00
CA THR A 85 -9.00 -27.64 -20.73
C THR A 85 -9.92 -28.64 -20.04
N VAL A 86 -10.52 -29.54 -20.82
CA VAL A 86 -11.39 -30.60 -20.29
C VAL A 86 -10.95 -31.95 -20.86
N THR A 87 -10.74 -32.91 -19.95
CA THR A 87 -10.40 -34.29 -20.31
C THR A 87 -11.44 -35.27 -19.77
N ASP A 88 -11.61 -36.37 -20.46
CA ASP A 88 -12.41 -37.51 -20.00
C ASP A 88 -11.68 -38.32 -18.90
N SER A 89 -12.28 -39.41 -18.46
CA SER A 89 -11.70 -40.32 -17.46
C SER A 89 -10.41 -41.04 -17.91
N ASN A 90 -10.13 -41.07 -19.22
CA ASN A 90 -8.92 -41.64 -19.80
C ASN A 90 -7.83 -40.58 -20.05
N GLY A 91 -8.07 -39.33 -19.69
CA GLY A 91 -7.17 -38.19 -19.91
C GLY A 91 -7.16 -37.67 -21.35
N ALA A 92 -8.10 -38.10 -22.21
CA ALA A 92 -8.20 -37.58 -23.56
C ALA A 92 -8.96 -36.23 -23.57
N TYR A 93 -8.43 -35.24 -24.33
CA TYR A 93 -9.08 -33.94 -24.49
C TYR A 93 -10.38 -34.05 -25.28
N LEU A 94 -11.34 -33.19 -24.92
CA LEU A 94 -12.60 -33.13 -25.65
C LEU A 94 -12.38 -32.48 -27.02
N LYS A 95 -12.98 -33.06 -28.05
CA LYS A 95 -13.17 -32.43 -29.35
C LYS A 95 -14.56 -31.80 -29.38
N VAL A 96 -14.65 -30.52 -29.71
CA VAL A 96 -15.91 -29.80 -29.69
C VAL A 96 -16.09 -28.98 -30.97
N LYS A 97 -17.36 -28.61 -31.26
CA LYS A 97 -17.76 -27.66 -32.27
C LYS A 97 -18.40 -26.48 -31.53
N GLU A 98 -17.99 -25.27 -31.85
CA GLU A 98 -18.62 -24.07 -31.31
C GLU A 98 -19.92 -23.78 -32.07
N SER A 99 -20.99 -23.46 -31.32
CA SER A 99 -22.31 -23.11 -31.88
C SER A 99 -22.98 -22.11 -30.93
N ASN A 100 -23.32 -20.94 -31.42
CA ASN A 100 -24.04 -19.87 -30.69
C ASN A 100 -23.42 -19.49 -29.34
N GLY A 101 -22.08 -19.56 -29.24
CA GLY A 101 -21.35 -19.21 -28.02
C GLY A 101 -21.35 -20.29 -26.94
N SER A 102 -21.80 -21.52 -27.30
CA SER A 102 -21.65 -22.73 -26.51
C SER A 102 -20.83 -23.75 -27.29
N TYR A 103 -20.27 -24.73 -26.60
CA TYR A 103 -19.54 -25.86 -27.21
C TYR A 103 -20.43 -27.09 -27.27
N ILE A 104 -20.37 -27.81 -28.40
CA ILE A 104 -21.05 -29.10 -28.57
C ILE A 104 -20.00 -30.20 -28.67
N TYR A 105 -20.11 -31.23 -27.86
CA TYR A 105 -19.19 -32.36 -27.86
C TYR A 105 -19.24 -33.12 -29.20
N CYS A 106 -18.07 -33.40 -29.78
CA CYS A 106 -17.93 -34.14 -31.04
C CYS A 106 -17.00 -35.37 -30.94
N GLY A 107 -16.56 -35.73 -29.74
CA GLY A 107 -15.62 -36.81 -29.51
C GLY A 107 -14.44 -36.43 -28.65
N THR A 108 -13.39 -37.22 -28.68
CA THR A 108 -12.14 -36.99 -27.97
C THR A 108 -10.95 -36.92 -28.92
N GLN A 109 -9.84 -36.32 -28.47
CA GLN A 109 -8.60 -36.17 -29.23
C GLN A 109 -7.39 -36.11 -28.30
N LYS A 110 -6.18 -36.30 -28.87
CA LYS A 110 -4.91 -36.21 -28.12
C LYS A 110 -4.44 -34.76 -27.95
N THR A 111 -4.84 -33.90 -28.87
CA THR A 111 -4.44 -32.47 -28.86
C THR A 111 -5.31 -31.70 -27.89
N GLU A 112 -4.69 -30.80 -27.14
CA GLU A 112 -5.38 -29.88 -26.21
C GLU A 112 -6.45 -29.05 -26.92
N THR A 113 -7.63 -28.95 -26.29
CA THR A 113 -8.69 -28.03 -26.68
C THR A 113 -8.78 -26.97 -25.60
N LYS A 114 -8.69 -25.69 -25.99
CA LYS A 114 -8.82 -24.53 -25.11
C LYS A 114 -10.25 -24.00 -25.15
N PHE A 115 -10.86 -23.91 -23.98
CA PHE A 115 -12.18 -23.34 -23.79
C PHE A 115 -12.03 -21.91 -23.24
N ALA A 116 -12.60 -20.93 -23.93
CA ALA A 116 -12.63 -19.54 -23.50
C ALA A 116 -13.91 -19.22 -22.73
N LEU A 117 -13.82 -18.28 -21.80
CA LEU A 117 -14.98 -17.75 -21.10
C LEU A 117 -15.74 -16.77 -21.98
N LYS A 118 -17.07 -16.74 -21.77
CA LYS A 118 -17.96 -15.71 -22.28
C LYS A 118 -18.86 -15.25 -21.14
N ASN A 119 -18.68 -14.01 -20.68
CA ASN A 119 -19.38 -13.47 -19.52
C ASN A 119 -19.21 -14.32 -18.25
N GLY A 120 -17.99 -14.76 -17.98
CA GLY A 120 -17.68 -15.55 -16.79
C GLY A 120 -18.02 -17.04 -16.85
N GLU A 121 -18.47 -17.58 -17.99
CA GLU A 121 -18.85 -18.99 -18.08
C GLU A 121 -18.61 -19.59 -19.47
N PHE A 122 -18.60 -20.91 -19.54
CA PHE A 122 -18.82 -21.66 -20.78
C PHE A 122 -19.61 -22.94 -20.51
N VAL A 123 -20.26 -23.44 -21.57
CA VAL A 123 -21.12 -24.63 -21.52
C VAL A 123 -20.69 -25.61 -22.62
N ILE A 124 -20.65 -26.91 -22.28
CA ILE A 124 -20.46 -28.00 -23.22
C ILE A 124 -21.73 -28.85 -23.23
N ALA A 125 -22.48 -28.80 -24.31
CA ALA A 125 -23.68 -29.59 -24.52
C ALA A 125 -23.35 -30.99 -25.11
N GLU A 126 -24.29 -31.89 -25.00
CA GLU A 126 -24.22 -33.26 -25.53
C GLU A 126 -23.01 -34.06 -25.00
N LEU A 127 -22.57 -33.71 -23.76
CA LEU A 127 -21.45 -34.38 -23.15
C LEU A 127 -21.87 -35.74 -22.63
N PRO A 128 -21.23 -36.85 -23.08
CA PRO A 128 -21.55 -38.20 -22.59
C PRO A 128 -21.52 -38.29 -21.07
N THR A 129 -22.40 -39.14 -20.51
CA THR A 129 -22.37 -39.44 -19.07
C THR A 129 -21.00 -39.92 -18.65
N GLY A 130 -20.52 -39.45 -17.47
CA GLY A 130 -19.19 -39.85 -16.96
C GLY A 130 -18.47 -38.74 -16.20
N LYS A 131 -17.25 -39.07 -15.77
CA LYS A 131 -16.38 -38.16 -15.02
C LYS A 131 -15.49 -37.38 -15.97
N TYR A 132 -15.42 -36.06 -15.76
CA TYR A 132 -14.56 -35.16 -16.51
C TYR A 132 -13.68 -34.34 -15.55
N THR A 133 -12.45 -34.11 -15.98
CA THR A 133 -11.50 -33.26 -15.29
C THR A 133 -11.36 -31.93 -16.03
N ILE A 134 -11.56 -30.85 -15.34
CA ILE A 134 -11.47 -29.47 -15.84
C ILE A 134 -10.25 -28.81 -15.22
N THR A 135 -9.35 -28.29 -16.05
CA THR A 135 -8.15 -27.57 -15.60
C THR A 135 -8.24 -26.13 -16.06
N GLU A 136 -8.15 -25.20 -15.14
CA GLU A 136 -8.00 -23.78 -15.41
C GLU A 136 -6.52 -23.43 -15.57
N ILE A 137 -6.19 -22.65 -16.59
CA ILE A 137 -4.89 -22.02 -16.78
C ILE A 137 -5.12 -20.49 -16.76
N ASN A 138 -4.64 -19.87 -15.70
CA ASN A 138 -4.78 -18.44 -15.48
C ASN A 138 -3.45 -17.71 -15.74
N ASN A 139 -3.33 -17.06 -16.90
CA ASN A 139 -2.20 -16.21 -17.27
C ASN A 139 -2.47 -14.72 -16.96
N ALA A 140 -3.63 -14.37 -16.40
CA ALA A 140 -3.91 -13.00 -16.00
C ALA A 140 -2.96 -12.57 -14.89
N GLU A 141 -2.29 -11.45 -15.11
CA GLU A 141 -1.40 -10.87 -14.11
C GLU A 141 -2.18 -10.38 -12.90
N GLY A 142 -1.57 -10.44 -11.73
CA GLY A 142 -2.19 -9.99 -10.50
C GLY A 142 -3.27 -10.88 -9.91
N TYR A 143 -3.48 -12.10 -10.46
CA TYR A 143 -4.54 -13.03 -10.00
C TYR A 143 -4.01 -14.40 -9.64
N LEU A 144 -4.59 -15.01 -8.59
CA LEU A 144 -4.27 -16.34 -8.08
C LEU A 144 -5.53 -17.19 -7.84
N PRO A 145 -5.41 -18.52 -7.90
CA PRO A 145 -4.23 -19.28 -8.28
C PRO A 145 -4.00 -19.25 -9.80
N LYS A 146 -2.78 -19.64 -10.23
CA LYS A 146 -2.44 -19.73 -11.67
C LYS A 146 -3.00 -20.98 -12.34
N THR A 147 -3.24 -22.03 -11.59
CA THR A 147 -3.84 -23.28 -12.07
C THR A 147 -4.77 -23.84 -11.01
N GLN A 148 -5.94 -24.26 -11.44
CA GLN A 148 -6.89 -25.03 -10.62
C GLN A 148 -7.40 -26.24 -11.39
N VAL A 149 -7.65 -27.34 -10.67
CA VAL A 149 -8.21 -28.57 -11.24
C VAL A 149 -9.46 -28.96 -10.47
N LYS A 150 -10.56 -29.19 -11.20
CA LYS A 150 -11.83 -29.67 -10.63
C LYS A 150 -12.39 -30.81 -11.48
N THR A 151 -13.24 -31.64 -10.88
CA THR A 151 -13.94 -32.70 -11.56
C THR A 151 -15.43 -32.50 -11.48
N ILE A 152 -16.12 -32.88 -12.57
CA ILE A 152 -17.58 -32.98 -12.61
C ILE A 152 -18.00 -34.39 -12.97
N MET A 153 -19.19 -34.79 -12.54
CA MET A 153 -19.85 -36.04 -12.95
C MET A 153 -21.08 -35.64 -13.77
N VAL A 154 -21.02 -35.92 -15.07
CA VAL A 154 -22.14 -35.68 -15.99
C VAL A 154 -23.08 -36.87 -15.92
N THR A 155 -24.36 -36.58 -15.68
CA THR A 155 -25.46 -37.56 -15.67
C THR A 155 -26.46 -37.20 -16.77
N LYS A 156 -27.27 -38.17 -17.15
CA LYS A 156 -28.27 -38.03 -18.24
C LYS A 156 -29.18 -36.83 -18.01
N ASP A 157 -29.39 -36.02 -19.04
CA ASP A 157 -30.31 -34.90 -19.12
C ASP A 157 -30.10 -33.83 -18.02
N ALA A 158 -28.94 -33.86 -17.32
CA ALA A 158 -28.63 -32.93 -16.25
C ALA A 158 -27.40 -32.08 -16.58
N THR A 159 -27.32 -30.92 -15.89
CA THR A 159 -26.18 -30.02 -15.94
C THR A 159 -25.27 -30.26 -14.74
N ALA A 160 -24.03 -30.64 -14.99
CA ALA A 160 -22.99 -30.71 -13.98
C ALA A 160 -22.13 -29.44 -14.07
N SER A 161 -21.90 -28.75 -12.96
CA SER A 161 -21.17 -27.47 -12.95
C SER A 161 -19.93 -27.51 -12.06
N ALA A 162 -18.91 -26.75 -12.44
CA ALA A 162 -17.74 -26.44 -11.62
C ALA A 162 -17.52 -24.93 -11.57
N GLU A 163 -17.36 -24.40 -10.35
CA GLU A 163 -17.03 -23.00 -10.11
C GLU A 163 -15.53 -22.85 -9.88
N PHE A 164 -14.87 -21.93 -10.56
CA PHE A 164 -13.45 -21.60 -10.40
C PHE A 164 -13.32 -20.20 -9.86
N VAL A 165 -12.64 -20.06 -8.72
CA VAL A 165 -12.52 -18.79 -8.01
C VAL A 165 -11.08 -18.32 -8.05
N ASN A 166 -10.86 -17.12 -8.60
CA ASN A 166 -9.58 -16.42 -8.51
C ASN A 166 -9.72 -15.15 -7.68
N LYS A 167 -8.66 -14.82 -6.97
CA LYS A 167 -8.57 -13.59 -6.19
C LYS A 167 -7.43 -12.71 -6.71
N VAL A 168 -7.56 -11.41 -6.54
CA VAL A 168 -6.49 -10.47 -6.81
C VAL A 168 -5.36 -10.65 -5.79
N ILE A 169 -4.13 -10.49 -6.23
CA ILE A 169 -2.97 -10.36 -5.36
C ILE A 169 -3.11 -9.04 -4.59
N VAL A 170 -2.91 -9.10 -3.29
CA VAL A 170 -2.86 -7.93 -2.41
C VAL A 170 -1.61 -7.96 -1.55
N GLY A 171 -1.05 -6.79 -1.28
CA GLY A 171 0.11 -6.63 -0.40
C GLY A 171 0.02 -5.34 0.38
N ASN A 172 1.09 -5.03 1.09
CA ASN A 172 1.20 -3.89 1.98
C ASN A 172 2.48 -3.11 1.68
N VAL A 173 2.50 -1.85 2.11
CA VAL A 173 3.72 -1.04 2.12
C VAL A 173 3.99 -0.54 3.52
N THR A 174 5.26 -0.50 3.92
CA THR A 174 5.69 0.03 5.21
C THR A 174 6.98 0.82 5.08
N LEU A 175 7.22 1.72 6.04
CA LEU A 175 8.47 2.43 6.23
C LEU A 175 8.65 2.83 7.69
N THR A 176 9.91 3.06 8.10
CA THR A 176 10.25 3.63 9.41
C THR A 176 10.84 5.02 9.20
N LYS A 177 10.21 6.03 9.79
CA LYS A 177 10.63 7.42 9.68
C LYS A 177 11.66 7.77 10.75
N VAL A 178 12.82 8.29 10.34
CA VAL A 178 13.93 8.60 11.24
C VAL A 178 14.55 9.96 10.97
N ASP A 179 15.28 10.45 11.97
CA ASP A 179 16.10 11.65 11.93
C ASP A 179 17.44 11.38 11.21
N GLU A 180 17.85 12.23 10.27
CA GLU A 180 19.12 12.10 9.53
C GLU A 180 20.35 12.11 10.45
N ASP A 181 20.39 13.04 11.43
CA ASP A 181 21.54 13.18 12.32
C ASP A 181 21.52 12.15 13.48
N TYR A 182 20.34 11.57 13.80
CA TYR A 182 20.12 10.60 14.89
C TYR A 182 19.17 9.48 14.42
N PRO A 183 19.66 8.51 13.61
CA PRO A 183 18.81 7.48 12.99
C PRO A 183 18.08 6.56 13.99
N GLU A 184 18.53 6.51 15.25
CA GLU A 184 17.83 5.82 16.35
C GLU A 184 16.53 6.53 16.76
N ASN A 185 16.40 7.83 16.45
CA ASN A 185 15.23 8.61 16.79
C ASN A 185 14.14 8.44 15.69
N LYS A 186 13.12 7.70 16.01
CA LYS A 186 11.94 7.56 15.17
C LYS A 186 11.09 8.82 15.23
N LEU A 187 10.60 9.27 14.08
CA LEU A 187 9.86 10.53 13.93
C LEU A 187 8.38 10.28 13.67
N THR A 188 7.53 10.99 14.42
CA THR A 188 6.07 10.92 14.34
C THR A 188 5.48 12.12 13.60
N GLY A 189 4.21 12.03 13.18
CA GLY A 189 3.46 13.15 12.61
C GLY A 189 3.74 13.43 11.13
N ALA A 190 4.50 12.59 10.44
CA ALA A 190 4.61 12.61 8.99
C ALA A 190 3.31 12.14 8.33
N ILE A 191 3.10 12.54 7.07
CA ILE A 191 2.01 12.03 6.23
C ILE A 191 2.63 11.55 4.92
N PHE A 192 2.38 10.28 4.60
CA PHE A 192 2.79 9.65 3.35
C PHE A 192 1.56 9.29 2.53
N THR A 193 1.56 9.72 1.27
CA THR A 193 0.49 9.42 0.32
C THR A 193 0.99 8.49 -0.76
N VAL A 194 0.21 7.43 -1.04
CA VAL A 194 0.47 6.48 -2.12
C VAL A 194 -0.34 6.87 -3.34
N TYR A 195 0.31 6.82 -4.48
CA TYR A 195 -0.24 7.17 -5.81
C TYR A 195 -0.09 5.99 -6.76
N LYS A 196 -0.95 5.93 -7.78
CA LYS A 196 -0.74 5.05 -8.94
C LYS A 196 0.49 5.50 -9.74
N SER A 197 0.86 4.71 -10.75
CA SER A 197 1.99 4.98 -11.65
C SER A 197 1.95 6.37 -12.33
N ASP A 198 0.77 6.99 -12.45
CA ASP A 198 0.59 8.35 -12.98
C ASP A 198 1.05 9.48 -12.04
N LYS A 199 1.41 9.17 -10.79
CA LYS A 199 1.81 10.11 -9.73
C LYS A 199 0.75 11.18 -9.40
N LYS A 200 -0.52 10.92 -9.73
CA LYS A 200 -1.65 11.83 -9.55
C LYS A 200 -2.82 11.18 -8.85
N THR A 201 -3.16 9.96 -9.26
CA THR A 201 -4.29 9.23 -8.67
C THR A 201 -3.91 8.71 -7.29
N VAL A 202 -4.52 9.28 -6.26
CA VAL A 202 -4.31 8.86 -4.87
C VAL A 202 -4.95 7.50 -4.64
N VAL A 203 -4.19 6.58 -4.06
CA VAL A 203 -4.63 5.25 -3.65
C VAL A 203 -4.98 5.22 -2.17
N GLY A 204 -4.15 5.86 -1.34
CA GLY A 204 -4.35 5.91 0.09
C GLY A 204 -3.23 6.68 0.81
N THR A 205 -3.36 6.77 2.11
CA THR A 205 -2.38 7.41 3.00
C THR A 205 -1.94 6.40 4.06
N LEU A 206 -0.64 6.32 4.31
CA LEU A 206 -0.10 5.45 5.34
C LEU A 206 -0.59 5.89 6.72
N LYS A 207 -0.87 4.92 7.56
CA LYS A 207 -1.19 5.13 8.98
C LYS A 207 0.06 4.87 9.82
N GLU A 208 0.28 5.68 10.83
CA GLU A 208 1.28 5.40 11.85
C GLU A 208 0.76 4.26 12.75
N THR A 209 1.39 3.10 12.67
CA THR A 209 0.98 1.88 13.40
C THR A 209 1.73 1.72 14.71
N GLU A 210 2.96 2.20 14.75
CA GLU A 210 3.81 2.31 15.93
C GLU A 210 4.60 3.62 15.80
N THR A 211 5.25 4.07 16.87
CA THR A 211 6.08 5.28 16.85
C THR A 211 7.01 5.29 15.66
N GLY A 212 6.79 6.21 14.73
CA GLY A 212 7.56 6.41 13.51
C GLY A 212 7.51 5.26 12.48
N VAL A 213 6.62 4.28 12.65
CA VAL A 213 6.38 3.21 11.66
C VAL A 213 5.06 3.49 10.96
N TYR A 214 5.12 3.59 9.65
CA TYR A 214 3.97 3.93 8.81
C TYR A 214 3.67 2.79 7.86
N SER A 215 2.39 2.41 7.71
CA SER A 215 1.98 1.36 6.80
C SER A 215 0.64 1.63 6.12
N LEU A 216 0.45 1.01 4.94
CA LEU A 216 -0.82 0.94 4.22
C LEU A 216 -1.01 -0.49 3.74
N GLU A 217 -2.16 -1.08 4.10
CA GLU A 217 -2.51 -2.45 3.76
C GLU A 217 -3.49 -2.50 2.59
N GLY A 218 -3.58 -3.68 1.96
CA GLY A 218 -4.59 -3.99 0.96
C GLY A 218 -4.35 -3.33 -0.41
N LEU A 219 -3.10 -3.03 -0.74
CA LEU A 219 -2.73 -2.58 -2.08
C LEU A 219 -2.84 -3.76 -3.06
N VAL A 220 -3.58 -3.58 -4.14
CA VAL A 220 -3.70 -4.61 -5.18
C VAL A 220 -2.42 -4.72 -6.00
N TYR A 221 -2.25 -5.82 -6.73
CA TYR A 221 -1.16 -5.97 -7.70
C TYR A 221 -1.01 -4.73 -8.59
N GLY A 222 0.23 -4.25 -8.73
CA GLY A 222 0.54 -3.09 -9.57
C GLY A 222 1.72 -2.27 -9.09
N GLU A 223 1.94 -1.17 -9.82
CA GLU A 223 3.01 -0.21 -9.60
C GLU A 223 2.49 1.03 -8.88
N TYR A 224 3.30 1.52 -7.94
CA TYR A 224 2.94 2.63 -7.07
C TYR A 224 4.10 3.59 -6.87
N TYR A 225 3.76 4.79 -6.46
CA TYR A 225 4.68 5.77 -5.91
C TYR A 225 4.21 6.22 -4.55
N ILE A 226 5.15 6.43 -3.64
CA ILE A 226 4.91 7.05 -2.34
C ILE A 226 5.63 8.40 -2.27
N GLN A 227 5.01 9.38 -1.63
CA GLN A 227 5.56 10.71 -1.39
C GLN A 227 5.25 11.14 0.04
N GLU A 228 6.20 11.78 0.70
CA GLU A 228 5.94 12.49 1.93
C GLU A 228 5.17 13.79 1.59
N THR A 229 3.92 13.88 2.00
CA THR A 229 3.06 15.07 1.77
C THR A 229 3.11 16.05 2.93
N LYS A 230 3.53 15.58 4.12
CA LYS A 230 3.82 16.41 5.30
C LYS A 230 4.99 15.79 6.06
N ALA A 231 6.02 16.60 6.33
CA ALA A 231 7.13 16.18 7.19
C ALA A 231 6.75 16.23 8.68
N PRO A 232 7.48 15.53 9.55
CA PRO A 232 7.46 15.76 10.98
C PRO A 232 7.75 17.23 11.30
N GLU A 233 7.28 17.70 12.44
CA GLU A 233 7.53 19.08 12.88
C GLU A 233 9.03 19.33 13.07
N TYR A 234 9.51 20.48 12.63
CA TYR A 234 10.93 20.90 12.61
C TYR A 234 11.85 20.09 11.68
N PHE A 235 11.27 19.36 10.71
CA PHE A 235 12.03 18.66 9.68
C PHE A 235 11.69 19.22 8.28
N VAL A 236 12.64 19.07 7.36
CA VAL A 236 12.48 19.47 5.95
C VAL A 236 11.74 18.36 5.23
N ARG A 237 10.68 18.70 4.51
CA ARG A 237 9.88 17.73 3.75
C ARG A 237 10.64 17.19 2.54
N ASP A 238 10.66 15.89 2.37
CA ASP A 238 11.09 15.25 1.13
C ASP A 238 9.96 15.31 0.10
N VAL A 239 10.22 15.99 -1.01
CA VAL A 239 9.24 16.20 -2.08
C VAL A 239 9.29 15.15 -3.19
N ASN A 240 10.22 14.19 -3.11
CA ASN A 240 10.43 13.19 -4.13
C ASN A 240 9.37 12.09 -4.09
N PHE A 241 9.24 11.39 -5.21
CA PHE A 241 8.42 10.19 -5.34
C PHE A 241 9.32 8.96 -5.34
N TYR A 242 8.97 7.97 -4.53
CA TYR A 242 9.68 6.70 -4.41
C TYR A 242 8.83 5.57 -4.97
N TYR A 243 9.40 4.83 -5.91
CA TYR A 243 8.74 3.74 -6.60
C TYR A 243 8.72 2.47 -5.75
N PHE A 244 7.61 1.74 -5.79
CA PHE A 244 7.50 0.36 -5.32
C PHE A 244 6.42 -0.39 -6.10
N GLN A 245 6.37 -1.71 -5.97
CA GLN A 245 5.37 -2.55 -6.63
C GLN A 245 4.88 -3.64 -5.70
N ILE A 246 3.64 -4.07 -5.90
CA ILE A 246 3.04 -5.24 -5.27
C ILE A 246 2.94 -6.34 -6.32
N VAL A 247 3.65 -7.45 -6.12
CA VAL A 247 3.73 -8.57 -7.08
C VAL A 247 3.36 -9.92 -6.46
N ASN A 248 3.51 -10.07 -5.14
CA ASN A 248 3.20 -11.30 -4.43
C ASN A 248 2.06 -11.11 -3.43
N ASP A 249 1.22 -12.14 -3.31
CA ASP A 249 0.09 -12.11 -2.37
C ASP A 249 0.58 -12.13 -0.92
N GLY A 250 0.11 -11.17 -0.12
CA GLY A 250 0.46 -11.02 1.29
C GLY A 250 1.82 -10.40 1.54
N GLU A 251 2.57 -9.94 0.51
CA GLU A 251 3.85 -9.30 0.74
C GLU A 251 3.72 -7.94 1.45
N THR A 252 4.76 -7.57 2.19
CA THR A 252 4.93 -6.23 2.72
C THR A 252 6.21 -5.64 2.13
N VAL A 253 6.05 -4.58 1.33
CA VAL A 253 7.17 -3.89 0.69
C VAL A 253 7.68 -2.79 1.61
N GLU A 254 8.98 -2.80 1.89
CA GLU A 254 9.65 -1.74 2.64
C GLU A 254 10.18 -0.68 1.67
N VAL A 255 9.81 0.60 1.89
CA VAL A 255 10.25 1.72 1.05
C VAL A 255 11.23 2.58 1.82
N SER A 256 12.32 2.97 1.13
CA SER A 256 13.37 3.85 1.66
C SER A 256 13.62 5.03 0.73
N ASN A 257 14.09 6.15 1.27
CA ASN A 257 14.57 7.29 0.50
C ASN A 257 16.10 7.44 0.51
N ASP A 258 16.79 6.47 1.10
CA ASP A 258 18.25 6.41 1.14
C ASP A 258 18.80 5.05 0.71
N GLU A 259 20.12 4.96 0.55
CA GLU A 259 20.84 3.74 0.20
C GLU A 259 21.22 2.88 1.42
N LEU A 260 20.97 3.36 2.64
CA LEU A 260 21.53 2.79 3.87
C LEU A 260 20.71 1.64 4.46
N GLY A 261 19.44 1.52 4.09
CA GLY A 261 18.66 0.42 4.65
C GLY A 261 17.24 0.33 4.12
N LYS A 262 16.79 -0.89 3.95
CA LYS A 262 15.41 -1.17 3.57
C LYS A 262 14.45 -0.70 4.65
N GLY A 263 13.40 0.00 4.25
CA GLY A 263 12.36 0.45 5.14
C GLY A 263 12.67 1.73 5.93
N THR A 264 13.84 2.36 5.73
CA THR A 264 14.20 3.60 6.41
C THR A 264 13.91 4.82 5.55
N PHE A 265 13.15 5.76 6.07
CA PHE A 265 12.81 7.02 5.42
C PHE A 265 13.31 8.19 6.26
N ILE A 266 14.33 8.88 5.76
CA ILE A 266 15.11 9.90 6.48
C ILE A 266 14.55 11.29 6.19
N ASN A 267 14.48 12.18 7.22
CA ASN A 267 14.34 13.62 7.00
C ASN A 267 15.48 14.38 7.66
N SER A 268 15.97 15.39 6.95
CA SER A 268 16.91 16.38 7.48
C SER A 268 16.18 17.32 8.44
N PRO A 269 16.75 17.64 9.61
CA PRO A 269 16.19 18.62 10.51
C PRO A 269 16.26 20.04 9.90
N GLN A 270 15.33 20.90 10.24
CA GLN A 270 15.42 22.32 9.91
C GLN A 270 16.60 22.95 10.65
N LYS A 271 17.45 23.68 9.93
CA LYS A 271 18.69 24.29 10.43
C LYS A 271 18.76 25.77 10.07
N GLY A 272 19.46 26.57 10.90
CA GLY A 272 19.71 27.97 10.66
C GLY A 272 21.11 28.40 11.09
N GLU A 273 21.39 29.70 10.92
CA GLU A 273 22.63 30.38 11.27
C GLU A 273 22.38 31.44 12.34
N ILE A 274 23.28 31.57 13.32
CA ILE A 274 23.38 32.69 14.24
C ILE A 274 24.71 33.42 13.95
N LYS A 275 24.60 34.71 13.66
CA LYS A 275 25.71 35.63 13.53
C LYS A 275 25.76 36.51 14.79
N ILE A 276 26.86 36.49 15.54
CA ILE A 276 27.12 37.44 16.64
C ILE A 276 27.95 38.58 16.07
N VAL A 277 27.53 39.80 16.38
CA VAL A 277 28.24 41.04 16.01
C VAL A 277 28.59 41.77 17.30
N LYS A 278 29.87 41.68 17.66
CA LYS A 278 30.42 42.35 18.84
C LYS A 278 30.86 43.76 18.49
N THR A 279 30.50 44.71 19.38
CA THR A 279 31.00 46.08 19.38
C THR A 279 31.41 46.48 20.79
N SER A 280 32.24 47.51 20.96
CA SER A 280 32.66 48.04 22.26
C SER A 280 32.88 49.53 22.16
N TYR A 281 32.86 50.21 23.30
CA TYR A 281 33.06 51.68 23.38
C TYR A 281 34.45 52.11 22.87
N ASP A 282 35.47 51.25 22.94
CA ASP A 282 36.85 51.48 22.53
C ASP A 282 37.23 50.77 21.22
N ASN A 283 36.27 50.19 20.52
CA ASN A 283 36.41 49.42 19.28
C ASN A 283 37.28 48.14 19.40
N LYS A 284 37.60 47.68 20.57
CA LYS A 284 38.27 46.37 20.76
C LYS A 284 37.23 45.27 20.76
N VAL A 285 37.27 44.46 19.71
CA VAL A 285 36.23 43.44 19.44
C VAL A 285 36.79 42.04 19.17
N GLU A 286 38.09 41.91 18.98
CA GLU A 286 38.76 40.65 18.72
C GLU A 286 39.02 39.86 20.01
N GLY A 287 38.91 38.55 19.97
CA GLY A 287 39.29 37.67 21.06
C GLY A 287 38.24 37.58 22.18
N ILE A 288 37.05 38.15 22.04
CA ILE A 288 36.02 38.10 23.06
C ILE A 288 35.27 36.74 22.98
N HIS A 289 35.07 36.12 24.16
CA HIS A 289 34.45 34.82 24.26
C HIS A 289 32.95 34.89 24.50
N PHE A 290 32.20 34.07 23.75
CA PHE A 290 30.74 33.89 23.88
C PHE A 290 30.42 32.45 24.13
N GLU A 291 29.71 32.14 25.20
CA GLU A 291 29.07 30.86 25.42
C GLU A 291 27.70 30.86 24.77
N VAL A 292 27.47 29.96 23.85
CA VAL A 292 26.15 29.73 23.22
C VAL A 292 25.57 28.44 23.76
N THR A 293 24.43 28.57 24.44
CA THR A 293 23.66 27.41 24.94
C THR A 293 22.31 27.38 24.24
N GLY A 294 21.73 26.17 24.13
CA GLY A 294 20.43 26.04 23.50
C GLY A 294 19.78 24.70 23.77
N LYS A 295 18.49 24.65 23.45
CA LYS A 295 17.72 23.43 23.39
C LYS A 295 16.95 23.40 22.08
N THR A 296 17.17 22.35 21.29
CA THR A 296 16.43 22.16 20.04
C THR A 296 14.99 21.73 20.33
N TYR A 297 14.08 21.99 19.42
CA TYR A 297 12.70 21.51 19.54
C TYR A 297 12.59 19.97 19.41
N THR A 298 13.65 19.33 18.88
CA THR A 298 13.79 17.86 18.81
C THR A 298 14.45 17.26 20.06
N GLY A 299 14.72 18.10 21.10
CA GLY A 299 15.10 17.64 22.45
C GLY A 299 16.59 17.64 22.76
N GLN A 300 17.47 17.93 21.78
CA GLN A 300 18.93 17.95 21.99
C GLN A 300 19.34 19.23 22.71
N THR A 301 20.40 19.17 23.51
CA THR A 301 21.02 20.34 24.15
C THR A 301 22.27 20.74 23.39
N PHE A 302 22.46 22.06 23.28
CA PHE A 302 23.64 22.65 22.65
C PHE A 302 24.39 23.50 23.68
N LYS A 303 25.73 23.37 23.74
CA LYS A 303 26.59 24.23 24.55
C LYS A 303 27.97 24.27 23.92
N LYS A 304 28.39 25.48 23.52
CA LYS A 304 29.72 25.68 22.92
C LYS A 304 30.18 27.12 23.11
N THR A 305 31.49 27.30 23.35
CA THR A 305 32.13 28.62 23.42
C THR A 305 32.78 28.96 22.09
N TYR A 306 32.62 30.20 21.66
CA TYR A 306 33.14 30.78 20.44
C TYR A 306 33.91 32.04 20.74
N THR A 307 34.86 32.40 19.85
CA THR A 307 35.72 33.58 19.98
C THR A 307 35.51 34.48 18.79
N THR A 308 35.35 35.81 19.03
CA THR A 308 35.22 36.80 17.97
C THR A 308 36.50 36.93 17.14
N ASP A 309 36.33 37.14 15.84
CA ASP A 309 37.40 37.50 14.89
C ASP A 309 37.82 38.99 15.04
N LYS A 310 38.79 39.40 14.21
CA LYS A 310 39.27 40.79 14.16
C LYS A 310 38.19 41.85 13.86
N ASN A 311 37.08 41.45 13.29
CA ASN A 311 35.94 42.30 12.99
C ASN A 311 34.83 42.20 14.05
N GLY A 312 35.05 41.45 15.12
CA GLY A 312 34.07 41.19 16.16
C GLY A 312 32.95 40.25 15.74
N ILE A 313 33.20 39.36 14.79
CA ILE A 313 32.15 38.50 14.22
C ILE A 313 32.38 37.04 14.62
N ILE A 314 31.29 36.37 14.99
CA ILE A 314 31.17 34.92 15.07
C ILE A 314 30.03 34.48 14.12
N ARG A 315 30.24 33.39 13.36
CA ARG A 315 29.20 32.70 12.58
C ARG A 315 29.06 31.30 13.08
N ILE A 316 27.83 30.90 13.38
CA ILE A 316 27.49 29.56 13.86
C ILE A 316 26.44 29.00 12.90
N ASN A 317 26.89 28.08 12.04
CA ASN A 317 26.05 27.45 11.03
C ASN A 317 25.48 26.14 11.56
N ASP A 318 24.51 25.57 10.84
CA ASP A 318 23.94 24.24 11.03
C ASP A 318 23.33 24.00 12.42
N LEU A 319 22.84 25.08 13.05
CA LEU A 319 22.08 24.98 14.29
C LEU A 319 20.67 24.51 13.99
N ARG A 320 20.24 23.43 14.62
CA ARG A 320 18.87 22.92 14.50
C ARG A 320 17.84 23.94 15.00
N ALA A 321 16.59 23.84 14.50
CA ALA A 321 15.48 24.61 15.03
C ALA A 321 15.36 24.47 16.55
N GLY A 322 15.27 25.60 17.27
CA GLY A 322 15.30 25.61 18.72
C GLY A 322 15.55 26.99 19.30
N GLU A 323 15.68 27.07 20.60
CA GLU A 323 15.94 28.30 21.35
C GLU A 323 17.40 28.33 21.80
N TYR A 324 18.06 29.48 21.59
CA TYR A 324 19.48 29.69 21.88
C TYR A 324 19.70 30.92 22.71
N THR A 325 20.57 30.83 23.70
CA THR A 325 21.02 31.94 24.54
C THR A 325 22.49 32.23 24.26
N ILE A 326 22.82 33.48 24.02
CA ILE A 326 24.16 33.96 23.76
C ILE A 326 24.60 34.77 24.98
N HIS A 327 25.60 34.31 25.65
CA HIS A 327 26.19 34.87 26.86
C HIS A 327 27.63 35.30 26.61
N GLU A 328 27.99 36.52 26.91
CA GLU A 328 29.39 36.95 26.85
C GLU A 328 30.12 36.48 28.10
N VAL A 329 31.23 35.76 27.96
CA VAL A 329 31.97 35.19 29.07
C VAL A 329 32.77 36.29 29.76
N LYS A 330 32.62 36.42 31.08
CA LYS A 330 33.44 37.32 31.88
C LYS A 330 34.79 36.69 32.21
N ASP A 331 35.83 37.11 31.48
CA ASP A 331 37.19 36.62 31.61
C ASP A 331 38.23 37.76 31.39
N SER A 332 39.51 37.39 31.12
CA SER A 332 40.58 38.37 30.86
C SER A 332 40.36 39.20 29.59
N ALA A 333 39.70 38.66 28.57
CA ALA A 333 39.43 39.35 27.32
C ALA A 333 38.32 40.39 27.48
N SER A 334 37.38 40.17 28.40
CA SER A 334 36.27 41.07 28.72
C SER A 334 36.53 41.92 30.02
N ALA A 335 37.72 41.83 30.58
CA ALA A 335 38.10 42.59 31.78
C ALA A 335 38.02 44.08 31.50
N GLY A 336 37.37 44.85 32.38
CA GLY A 336 37.24 46.30 32.24
C GLY A 336 35.99 46.78 31.47
N TYR A 337 35.16 45.84 31.00
CA TYR A 337 33.89 46.14 30.35
C TYR A 337 32.69 45.86 31.25
N LEU A 338 31.62 46.65 31.07
CA LEU A 338 30.30 46.29 31.49
C LEU A 338 29.72 45.42 30.39
N LEU A 339 29.47 44.13 30.70
CA LEU A 339 28.98 43.17 29.73
C LEU A 339 27.50 43.40 29.40
N PRO A 340 27.07 43.11 28.16
CA PRO A 340 25.68 43.16 27.78
C PRO A 340 24.85 42.05 28.46
N GLU A 341 23.55 42.27 28.49
CA GLU A 341 22.62 41.21 28.88
C GLU A 341 22.63 40.06 27.85
N ASP A 342 22.31 38.85 28.31
CA ASP A 342 22.16 37.67 27.46
C ASP A 342 21.13 37.90 26.36
N LYS A 343 21.44 37.41 25.17
CA LYS A 343 20.55 37.50 24.01
C LYS A 343 19.91 36.16 23.71
N GLN A 344 18.58 36.12 23.70
CA GLN A 344 17.83 34.94 23.29
C GLN A 344 17.43 35.06 21.81
N LEU A 345 17.61 33.99 21.07
CA LEU A 345 17.27 33.87 19.65
C LEU A 345 16.58 32.53 19.39
N THR A 346 15.61 32.51 18.49
CA THR A 346 14.84 31.35 18.13
C THR A 346 15.01 31.04 16.63
N ILE A 347 15.54 29.86 16.32
CA ILE A 347 15.54 29.30 14.97
C ILE A 347 14.22 28.55 14.80
N ASP A 348 13.29 29.10 14.04
CA ASP A 348 11.91 28.64 13.90
C ASP A 348 11.61 28.03 12.50
N ARG A 349 12.56 28.10 11.56
CA ARG A 349 12.42 27.58 10.19
C ARG A 349 13.76 27.26 9.58
N ASP A 350 13.72 26.44 8.57
CA ASP A 350 14.90 26.11 7.75
C ASP A 350 15.48 27.34 7.05
N GLY A 351 16.82 27.44 7.04
CA GLY A 351 17.55 28.56 6.46
C GLY A 351 17.43 29.88 7.23
N ALA A 352 16.95 29.90 8.49
CA ALA A 352 16.89 31.12 9.31
C ALA A 352 18.28 31.69 9.51
N MET A 353 18.43 33.03 9.31
CA MET A 353 19.68 33.77 9.53
C MET A 353 19.41 34.84 10.60
N LEU A 354 19.91 34.60 11.81
CA LEU A 354 19.67 35.47 12.96
C LEU A 354 20.92 36.27 13.33
N VAL A 355 20.74 37.47 13.87
CA VAL A 355 21.84 38.35 14.25
C VAL A 355 21.72 38.78 15.71
N ALA A 356 22.70 38.45 16.54
CA ALA A 356 22.88 38.96 17.89
C ALA A 356 23.87 40.13 17.87
N LYS A 357 23.40 41.32 18.18
CA LYS A 357 24.26 42.48 18.39
C LYS A 357 24.58 42.58 19.89
N MET A 358 25.88 42.56 20.25
CA MET A 358 26.38 42.54 21.62
C MET A 358 27.36 43.69 21.78
N HIS A 359 27.07 44.66 22.69
CA HIS A 359 27.89 45.85 22.89
C HIS A 359 28.45 45.89 24.31
N ASN A 360 29.74 46.18 24.45
CA ASN A 360 30.37 46.41 25.76
C ASN A 360 30.52 47.88 26.03
N ASP A 361 29.95 48.31 27.14
CA ASP A 361 30.09 49.66 27.67
C ASP A 361 31.31 49.76 28.57
N LYS A 362 31.81 51.00 28.79
CA LYS A 362 32.81 51.29 29.79
C LYS A 362 32.21 51.11 31.19
N ILE A 363 32.95 50.47 32.09
CA ILE A 363 32.59 50.45 33.52
C ILE A 363 32.61 51.92 33.97
N PRO A 364 31.54 52.46 34.57
CA PRO A 364 31.55 53.80 35.11
C PRO A 364 32.69 54.01 36.07
N ASP A 365 33.46 55.12 35.90
CA ASP A 365 34.49 55.52 36.87
C ASP A 365 33.76 55.75 38.19
N ASN A 366 34.22 55.13 39.27
CA ASN A 366 33.72 55.47 40.59
C ASN A 366 33.94 56.96 40.81
N PRO A 367 32.94 57.74 41.29
CA PRO A 367 33.18 59.14 41.69
C PRO A 367 34.32 59.13 42.69
N PRO A 368 35.27 60.14 42.59
CA PRO A 368 36.37 60.22 43.53
C PRO A 368 35.81 60.27 44.94
N THR A 369 36.21 59.29 45.80
CA THR A 369 35.92 59.35 47.21
C THR A 369 36.76 60.45 47.81
N GLY A 370 36.28 61.72 47.67
CA GLY A 370 36.81 62.82 48.42
C GLY A 370 36.46 62.60 49.87
N ALA A 371 37.49 62.33 50.68
CA ALA A 371 37.39 62.39 52.13
C ALA A 371 37.05 63.81 52.55
N GLY A 372 35.82 64.01 52.95
CA GLY A 372 35.34 65.20 53.69
C GLY A 372 34.41 64.62 54.75
N GLU A 373 34.93 64.51 55.99
CA GLU A 373 34.05 64.42 57.15
C GLU A 373 33.11 65.56 57.16
N ASP A 374 31.84 65.35 56.98
CA ASP A 374 30.77 65.97 57.75
C ASP A 374 29.40 65.47 57.23
N GLY A 375 28.73 64.94 58.15
CA GLY A 375 27.38 64.60 58.40
C GLY A 375 26.30 64.64 57.29
N PHE A 376 25.52 63.60 57.34
CA PHE A 376 24.13 63.49 57.01
C PHE A 376 23.70 63.16 55.56
N MET A 377 22.91 62.13 55.57
CA MET A 377 21.96 61.61 54.59
C MET A 377 22.52 60.60 53.53
N GLN A 378 22.40 59.35 53.89
CA GLN A 378 22.26 58.28 52.92
C GLN A 378 21.03 58.43 52.04
N THR A 379 21.23 58.83 50.81
CA THR A 379 20.19 58.71 49.79
C THR A 379 20.49 57.38 49.07
N ALA A 380 19.79 56.36 49.47
CA ALA A 380 19.81 55.08 48.74
C ALA A 380 19.11 55.34 47.41
N VAL A 381 19.85 55.34 46.31
CA VAL A 381 19.30 55.28 44.98
C VAL A 381 18.86 53.82 44.74
N ILE A 382 17.61 53.54 45.01
CA ILE A 382 16.97 52.29 44.58
C ILE A 382 16.74 52.41 43.07
N ILE A 383 17.54 51.75 42.26
CA ILE A 383 17.24 51.53 40.87
C ILE A 383 16.09 50.50 40.82
N ILE A 384 14.87 50.98 40.67
CA ILE A 384 13.71 50.15 40.39
C ILE A 384 13.81 49.71 38.92
N SER A 385 14.24 48.48 38.70
CA SER A 385 14.07 47.83 37.42
C SER A 385 12.59 47.56 37.21
N THR A 386 11.93 48.36 36.36
CA THR A 386 10.57 48.10 35.92
C THR A 386 10.57 46.87 35.05
N VAL A 387 10.25 45.72 35.64
CA VAL A 387 9.83 44.54 34.92
C VAL A 387 8.45 44.82 34.34
N MET A 388 8.38 45.09 33.06
CA MET A 388 7.12 45.10 32.35
C MET A 388 6.61 43.66 32.23
N MET A 389 5.76 43.22 33.16
CA MET A 389 4.88 42.10 32.96
C MET A 389 3.83 42.49 31.94
N SER A 390 3.94 41.96 30.73
CA SER A 390 2.83 41.96 29.77
C SER A 390 1.80 40.93 30.23
N ALA A 391 0.76 41.41 30.92
CA ALA A 391 -0.40 40.65 31.29
C ALA A 391 -1.17 40.26 30.00
N ALA A 392 -1.19 38.99 29.67
CA ALA A 392 -2.10 38.44 28.67
C ALA A 392 -3.53 38.52 29.21
N VAL A 393 -4.35 39.42 28.66
CA VAL A 393 -5.78 39.48 28.94
C VAL A 393 -6.44 38.30 28.23
N VAL A 394 -6.79 37.28 28.99
CA VAL A 394 -7.67 36.20 28.53
C VAL A 394 -9.11 36.72 28.59
N LEU A 395 -9.66 37.07 27.43
CA LEU A 395 -11.09 37.35 27.28
C LEU A 395 -11.86 36.00 27.26
N ALA A 396 -12.40 35.64 28.41
CA ALA A 396 -13.36 34.54 28.50
C ALA A 396 -14.72 35.02 27.99
N PHE A 397 -15.18 34.48 26.85
CA PHE A 397 -16.55 34.62 26.39
C PHE A 397 -17.45 33.59 27.10
N PRO A 398 -18.61 34.01 27.66
CA PRO A 398 -19.54 33.08 28.27
C PRO A 398 -20.32 32.30 27.20
N LEU A 399 -20.26 30.96 27.27
CA LEU A 399 -21.11 30.06 26.50
C LEU A 399 -22.58 30.23 26.94
N SER A 400 -23.41 30.82 26.09
CA SER A 400 -24.86 30.86 26.23
C SER A 400 -25.46 29.47 26.10
N LYS A 401 -26.07 28.99 27.20
CA LYS A 401 -26.91 27.79 27.21
C LYS A 401 -28.21 28.06 26.46
N ARG A 402 -28.37 27.48 25.26
CA ARG A 402 -29.65 27.44 24.57
C ARG A 402 -30.45 26.24 25.10
N LYS A 403 -31.46 26.53 25.91
CA LYS A 403 -32.52 25.59 26.33
C LYS A 403 -33.30 25.12 25.10
N ARG A 404 -33.37 23.81 24.86
CA ARG A 404 -34.39 23.19 24.01
C ARG A 404 -35.69 23.11 24.83
N LYS A 405 -36.75 23.71 24.31
CA LYS A 405 -38.13 23.39 24.63
C LYS A 405 -38.73 22.62 23.46
N ARG A 406 -39.30 21.47 23.79
CA ARG A 406 -40.26 20.59 23.09
C ARG A 406 -39.88 20.10 21.69
#